data_0caf26df4389360784100c546b40fc24
#
_entry.id   0caf26df4389360784100c546b40fc24
#
_cell.length_a   1.000
_cell.length_b   1.000
_cell.length_c   1.000
_cell.angle_alpha   90.00
_cell.angle_beta   90.00
_cell.angle_gamma   90.00
#
_symmetry.space_group_name_H-M   'P 1'
#
loop_
_entity.id
_entity.type
_entity.pdbx_description
1 polymer ?
#
loop_
_entity_poly.entity_id
_entity_poly.type
_entity_poly.pdbx_seq_one_letter_code
_entity_poly.pdbx_strand_id
1 'polypeptide(L)'
;MPDSTASATTRRTSERLLPRGLGDLVFQISLWLGFVLVYRLAWGIADHGGAVTPVARENARHVIAFENHVNALFEQSLQKVLLSSRLLVDLAAATYWLSQFVVLGFALLWVYFRQTESFTRFRNWLMLANVIGLVGFVLIPTAPPRMFPNLGFLDIEALFSGLTASSKGVGAFANPYAAMPSLHAADALIVGISMALVCRRLWAKVLWCLWPPWIWFTVMATGNHFWLDCLAGVLVTLAAAPIVDARFRFWRRNKPAQPKTVVVRD
;
A
#
# COMPACT_ATOMS: atom_id res chain seq x y z
N MET A 1 21.03 19.87 -44.87
CA MET A 1 19.67 19.68 -44.25
C MET A 1 19.77 18.50 -43.32
N PRO A 2 19.66 18.67 -41.98
CA PRO A 2 19.74 17.57 -41.04
C PRO A 2 18.40 16.83 -41.00
N ASP A 3 18.51 15.55 -40.92
CA ASP A 3 17.61 14.44 -41.07
C ASP A 3 16.30 14.57 -40.22
N SER A 4 15.21 15.01 -40.83
CA SER A 4 13.88 15.11 -40.24
C SER A 4 13.25 13.74 -39.94
N THR A 5 13.76 12.67 -40.54
CA THR A 5 13.25 11.28 -40.37
C THR A 5 13.70 10.64 -39.07
N ALA A 6 14.93 10.90 -38.61
CA ALA A 6 15.46 10.38 -37.35
C ALA A 6 14.68 10.94 -36.13
N SER A 7 14.33 12.24 -36.15
CA SER A 7 13.55 12.89 -35.08
C SER A 7 12.13 12.34 -35.00
N ALA A 8 11.46 12.07 -36.11
CA ALA A 8 10.10 11.52 -36.13
C ALA A 8 10.03 10.07 -35.64
N THR A 9 11.05 9.27 -35.98
CA THR A 9 11.13 7.87 -35.54
C THR A 9 11.39 7.76 -34.02
N THR A 10 12.28 8.58 -33.47
CA THR A 10 12.60 8.64 -32.06
C THR A 10 11.38 9.10 -31.25
N ARG A 11 10.63 10.08 -31.74
CA ARG A 11 9.40 10.57 -31.10
C ARG A 11 8.27 9.51 -31.06
N ARG A 12 8.09 8.78 -32.19
CA ARG A 12 7.11 7.68 -32.27
C ARG A 12 7.47 6.50 -31.35
N THR A 13 8.76 6.22 -31.17
CA THR A 13 9.22 5.14 -30.28
C THR A 13 9.04 5.53 -28.81
N SER A 14 9.33 6.78 -28.43
CA SER A 14 9.11 7.27 -27.06
C SER A 14 7.64 7.33 -26.68
N GLU A 15 6.74 7.69 -27.59
CA GLU A 15 5.28 7.71 -27.38
C GLU A 15 4.70 6.29 -27.22
N ARG A 16 5.34 5.26 -27.80
CA ARG A 16 4.97 3.84 -27.59
C ARG A 16 5.46 3.29 -26.26
N LEU A 17 6.61 3.74 -25.77
CA LEU A 17 7.22 3.28 -24.53
C LEU A 17 6.66 4.01 -23.31
N LEU A 18 6.25 5.28 -23.43
CA LEU A 18 5.74 6.11 -22.34
C LEU A 18 4.37 6.69 -22.72
N PRO A 19 3.26 6.02 -22.37
CA PRO A 19 1.90 6.41 -22.80
C PRO A 19 1.50 7.85 -22.41
N ARG A 20 2.16 8.43 -21.40
CA ARG A 20 1.93 9.80 -20.92
C ARG A 20 3.16 10.71 -21.04
N GLY A 21 4.21 10.22 -21.68
CA GLY A 21 5.48 10.94 -21.82
C GLY A 21 6.38 10.91 -20.60
N LEU A 22 7.65 11.30 -20.79
CA LEU A 22 8.68 11.27 -19.75
C LEU A 22 8.36 12.22 -18.58
N GLY A 23 7.80 13.39 -18.86
CA GLY A 23 7.45 14.35 -17.83
C GLY A 23 6.42 13.82 -16.83
N ASP A 24 5.40 13.07 -17.30
CA ASP A 24 4.43 12.43 -16.42
C ASP A 24 5.10 11.32 -15.58
N LEU A 25 5.96 10.49 -16.18
CA LEU A 25 6.68 9.46 -15.42
C LEU A 25 7.53 10.05 -14.31
N VAL A 26 8.31 11.09 -14.60
CA VAL A 26 9.12 11.83 -13.61
C VAL A 26 8.22 12.40 -12.52
N PHE A 27 7.09 13.01 -12.88
CA PHE A 27 6.12 13.50 -11.91
C PHE A 27 5.59 12.39 -10.99
N GLN A 28 5.25 11.19 -11.53
CA GLN A 28 4.79 10.06 -10.73
C GLN A 28 5.85 9.60 -9.72
N ILE A 29 7.09 9.45 -10.17
CA ILE A 29 8.22 9.07 -9.32
C ILE A 29 8.43 10.13 -8.23
N SER A 30 8.45 11.41 -8.59
CA SER A 30 8.62 12.52 -7.64
C SER A 30 7.50 12.57 -6.60
N LEU A 31 6.27 12.25 -6.99
CA LEU A 31 5.12 12.19 -6.08
C LEU A 31 5.31 11.11 -5.01
N TRP A 32 5.76 9.91 -5.41
CA TRP A 32 6.01 8.82 -4.47
C TRP A 32 7.23 9.06 -3.59
N LEU A 33 8.32 9.60 -4.14
CA LEU A 33 9.49 9.99 -3.35
C LEU A 33 9.14 11.11 -2.36
N GLY A 34 8.35 12.07 -2.78
CA GLY A 34 7.83 13.13 -1.92
C GLY A 34 6.97 12.58 -0.77
N PHE A 35 6.10 11.59 -1.06
CA PHE A 35 5.32 10.92 -0.03
C PHE A 35 6.23 10.19 0.99
N VAL A 36 7.22 9.44 0.52
CA VAL A 36 8.19 8.75 1.40
C VAL A 36 8.94 9.76 2.27
N LEU A 37 9.36 10.89 1.71
CA LEU A 37 10.02 11.95 2.46
C LEU A 37 9.10 12.53 3.55
N VAL A 38 7.85 12.87 3.21
CA VAL A 38 6.86 13.38 4.17
C VAL A 38 6.60 12.37 5.27
N TYR A 39 6.45 11.08 4.91
CA TYR A 39 6.30 9.98 5.87
C TYR A 39 7.47 9.94 6.88
N ARG A 40 8.71 10.04 6.38
CA ARG A 40 9.92 10.03 7.20
C ARG A 40 10.00 11.24 8.13
N LEU A 41 9.70 12.42 7.60
CA LEU A 41 9.70 13.67 8.38
C LEU A 41 8.63 13.64 9.47
N ALA A 42 7.42 13.20 9.12
CA ALA A 42 6.32 13.10 10.10
C ALA A 42 6.67 12.14 11.23
N TRP A 43 7.28 10.99 10.91
CA TRP A 43 7.76 10.05 11.91
C TRP A 43 8.89 10.65 12.76
N GLY A 44 9.92 11.22 12.15
CA GLY A 44 11.04 11.85 12.87
C GLY A 44 10.61 12.96 13.82
N ILE A 45 9.56 13.73 13.46
CA ILE A 45 8.97 14.74 14.33
C ILE A 45 8.17 14.10 15.47
N ALA A 46 7.40 13.03 15.20
CA ALA A 46 6.56 12.39 16.19
C ALA A 46 7.38 11.62 17.25
N ASP A 47 8.49 11.00 16.87
CA ASP A 47 9.31 10.15 17.76
C ASP A 47 10.47 10.90 18.43
N HIS A 48 10.33 12.17 18.75
CA HIS A 48 11.36 12.90 19.46
C HIS A 48 11.72 12.24 20.79
N GLY A 49 12.91 11.62 20.84
CA GLY A 49 13.47 11.05 22.07
C GLY A 49 12.77 9.80 22.61
N GLY A 50 12.04 9.05 21.76
CA GLY A 50 11.35 7.81 22.17
C GLY A 50 10.05 8.06 22.93
N ALA A 51 9.52 9.27 22.91
CA ALA A 51 8.29 9.63 23.62
C ALA A 51 7.04 8.89 23.11
N VAL A 52 7.07 8.40 21.85
CA VAL A 52 5.95 7.66 21.24
C VAL A 52 5.81 6.25 21.82
N THR A 53 6.88 5.62 22.26
CA THR A 53 6.86 4.21 22.70
C THR A 53 5.85 3.91 23.82
N PRO A 54 5.77 4.67 24.92
CA PRO A 54 4.79 4.42 25.97
C PRO A 54 3.35 4.59 25.48
N VAL A 55 3.10 5.64 24.70
CA VAL A 55 1.76 5.94 24.13
C VAL A 55 1.33 4.84 23.18
N ALA A 56 2.23 4.40 22.28
CA ALA A 56 1.93 3.35 21.32
C ALA A 56 1.63 2.00 22.00
N ARG A 57 2.33 1.68 23.09
CA ARG A 57 2.05 0.47 23.89
C ARG A 57 0.72 0.57 24.62
N GLU A 58 0.36 1.75 25.13
CA GLU A 58 -0.92 1.95 25.80
C GLU A 58 -2.08 1.84 24.81
N ASN A 59 -1.99 2.49 23.64
CA ASN A 59 -2.98 2.34 22.57
C ASN A 59 -3.15 0.87 22.17
N ALA A 60 -2.05 0.12 22.03
CA ALA A 60 -2.14 -1.32 21.75
C ALA A 60 -2.81 -2.12 22.87
N ARG A 61 -2.62 -1.76 24.15
CA ARG A 61 -3.36 -2.40 25.26
C ARG A 61 -4.86 -2.15 25.17
N HIS A 62 -5.29 -0.97 24.74
CA HIS A 62 -6.71 -0.69 24.48
C HIS A 62 -7.25 -1.55 23.33
N VAL A 63 -6.48 -1.75 22.26
CA VAL A 63 -6.83 -2.67 21.15
C VAL A 63 -6.98 -4.09 21.70
N ILE A 64 -5.98 -4.60 22.43
CA ILE A 64 -6.00 -5.94 23.03
C ILE A 64 -7.19 -6.10 23.97
N ALA A 65 -7.47 -5.11 24.82
CA ALA A 65 -8.59 -5.13 25.74
C ALA A 65 -9.93 -5.20 25.00
N PHE A 66 -10.08 -4.42 23.93
CA PHE A 66 -11.28 -4.46 23.09
C PHE A 66 -11.46 -5.82 22.41
N GLU A 67 -10.41 -6.35 21.77
CA GLU A 67 -10.45 -7.64 21.08
C GLU A 67 -10.75 -8.80 22.03
N ASN A 68 -10.19 -8.76 23.24
CA ASN A 68 -10.55 -9.70 24.31
C ASN A 68 -12.02 -9.55 24.77
N HIS A 69 -12.50 -8.31 24.92
CA HIS A 69 -13.87 -8.07 25.35
C HIS A 69 -14.91 -8.65 24.38
N VAL A 70 -14.62 -8.58 23.08
CA VAL A 70 -15.47 -9.17 22.04
C VAL A 70 -15.12 -10.63 21.71
N ASN A 71 -14.25 -11.28 22.50
CA ASN A 71 -13.74 -12.64 22.29
C ASN A 71 -13.14 -12.88 20.90
N ALA A 72 -12.46 -11.87 20.34
CA ALA A 72 -11.93 -11.89 18.99
C ALA A 72 -10.40 -11.66 18.92
N LEU A 73 -9.66 -11.87 20.00
CA LEU A 73 -8.19 -11.88 19.99
C LEU A 73 -7.71 -13.22 19.42
N PHE A 74 -7.67 -13.37 18.12
CA PHE A 74 -7.39 -14.64 17.42
C PHE A 74 -6.05 -14.69 16.68
N GLU A 75 -5.27 -13.61 16.69
CA GLU A 75 -3.97 -13.50 15.98
C GLU A 75 -2.99 -14.60 16.43
N GLN A 76 -2.99 -14.95 17.69
CA GLN A 76 -2.18 -16.07 18.22
C GLN A 76 -2.58 -17.42 17.57
N SER A 77 -3.87 -17.60 17.28
CA SER A 77 -4.35 -18.79 16.57
C SER A 77 -3.88 -18.79 15.12
N LEU A 78 -3.87 -17.63 14.46
CA LEU A 78 -3.29 -17.48 13.13
C LEU A 78 -1.77 -17.74 13.12
N GLN A 79 -1.03 -17.28 14.15
CA GLN A 79 0.38 -17.60 14.33
C GLN A 79 0.61 -19.10 14.47
N LYS A 80 -0.21 -19.82 15.23
CA LYS A 80 -0.12 -21.28 15.34
C LYS A 80 -0.34 -21.97 13.99
N VAL A 81 -1.33 -21.52 13.21
CA VAL A 81 -1.55 -22.02 11.85
C VAL A 81 -0.34 -21.75 10.98
N LEU A 82 0.22 -20.54 11.02
CA LEU A 82 1.41 -20.17 10.27
C LEU A 82 2.60 -21.06 10.62
N LEU A 83 2.85 -21.26 11.91
CA LEU A 83 3.98 -22.06 12.42
C LEU A 83 3.85 -23.57 12.16
N SER A 84 2.67 -24.05 11.75
CA SER A 84 2.46 -25.47 11.41
C SER A 84 3.22 -25.90 10.15
N SER A 85 3.67 -24.95 9.32
CA SER A 85 4.38 -25.23 8.08
C SER A 85 5.50 -24.22 7.84
N ARG A 86 6.73 -24.70 7.67
CA ARG A 86 7.87 -23.85 7.30
C ARG A 86 7.62 -23.10 5.99
N LEU A 87 6.99 -23.76 5.02
CA LEU A 87 6.65 -23.12 3.74
C LEU A 87 5.69 -21.93 3.95
N LEU A 88 4.68 -22.07 4.83
CA LEU A 88 3.77 -20.95 5.13
C LEU A 88 4.50 -19.78 5.78
N VAL A 89 5.44 -20.05 6.69
CA VAL A 89 6.28 -19.03 7.33
C VAL A 89 7.10 -18.28 6.28
N ASP A 90 7.82 -19.01 5.43
CA ASP A 90 8.69 -18.42 4.42
C ASP A 90 7.87 -17.61 3.39
N LEU A 91 6.70 -18.11 2.98
CA LEU A 91 5.77 -17.40 2.10
C LEU A 91 5.21 -16.14 2.75
N ALA A 92 4.79 -16.20 4.01
CA ALA A 92 4.24 -15.05 4.72
C ALA A 92 5.30 -13.98 4.96
N ALA A 93 6.50 -14.36 5.41
CA ALA A 93 7.61 -13.43 5.63
C ALA A 93 8.03 -12.75 4.32
N ALA A 94 8.17 -13.50 3.23
CA ALA A 94 8.47 -12.94 1.92
C ALA A 94 7.33 -12.01 1.43
N THR A 95 6.06 -12.44 1.59
CA THR A 95 4.90 -11.67 1.16
C THR A 95 4.79 -10.34 1.91
N TYR A 96 5.05 -10.31 3.20
CA TYR A 96 5.00 -9.09 3.99
C TYR A 96 5.85 -7.97 3.37
N TRP A 97 7.11 -8.27 3.04
CA TRP A 97 8.02 -7.31 2.43
C TRP A 97 7.71 -7.04 0.95
N LEU A 98 7.42 -8.10 0.18
CA LEU A 98 7.19 -7.96 -1.26
C LEU A 98 5.88 -7.25 -1.57
N SER A 99 4.87 -7.36 -0.71
CA SER A 99 3.55 -6.75 -0.95
C SER A 99 3.61 -5.24 -1.09
N GLN A 100 4.35 -4.58 -0.20
CA GLN A 100 4.40 -3.12 -0.11
C GLN A 100 5.28 -2.50 -1.20
N PHE A 101 6.32 -3.20 -1.64
CA PHE A 101 7.28 -2.63 -2.60
C PHE A 101 7.11 -3.23 -3.99
N VAL A 102 7.13 -4.56 -4.11
CA VAL A 102 7.16 -5.22 -5.41
C VAL A 102 5.77 -5.34 -6.00
N VAL A 103 4.79 -5.85 -5.25
CA VAL A 103 3.43 -6.08 -5.79
C VAL A 103 2.73 -4.76 -6.03
N LEU A 104 2.82 -3.80 -5.09
CA LEU A 104 2.27 -2.46 -5.25
C LEU A 104 2.93 -1.73 -6.43
N GLY A 105 4.26 -1.76 -6.51
CA GLY A 105 5.02 -1.17 -7.62
C GLY A 105 4.68 -1.79 -8.97
N PHE A 106 4.59 -3.13 -9.03
CA PHE A 106 4.15 -3.84 -10.23
C PHE A 106 2.73 -3.44 -10.64
N ALA A 107 1.77 -3.40 -9.71
CA ALA A 107 0.40 -3.01 -10.00
C ALA A 107 0.32 -1.57 -10.54
N LEU A 108 1.06 -0.63 -9.93
CA LEU A 108 1.15 0.75 -10.41
C LEU A 108 1.71 0.82 -11.83
N LEU A 109 2.84 0.15 -12.10
CA LEU A 109 3.45 0.13 -13.43
C LEU A 109 2.55 -0.57 -14.45
N TRP A 110 1.95 -1.70 -14.09
CA TRP A 110 1.02 -2.41 -14.99
C TRP A 110 -0.16 -1.51 -15.40
N VAL A 111 -0.83 -0.87 -14.43
CA VAL A 111 -1.96 0.01 -14.72
C VAL A 111 -1.51 1.25 -15.48
N TYR A 112 -0.33 1.81 -15.17
CA TYR A 112 0.25 2.93 -15.89
C TYR A 112 0.43 2.64 -17.39
N PHE A 113 1.04 1.50 -17.72
CA PHE A 113 1.34 1.15 -19.10
C PHE A 113 0.17 0.53 -19.88
N ARG A 114 -0.71 -0.19 -19.20
CA ARG A 114 -1.78 -0.98 -19.85
C ARG A 114 -3.17 -0.37 -19.74
N GLN A 115 -3.42 0.44 -18.72
CA GLN A 115 -4.75 0.97 -18.39
C GLN A 115 -4.66 2.44 -18.00
N THR A 116 -4.07 3.23 -18.88
CA THR A 116 -3.73 4.65 -18.65
C THR A 116 -4.90 5.50 -18.15
N GLU A 117 -6.14 5.22 -18.58
CA GLU A 117 -7.34 5.92 -18.10
C GLU A 117 -7.65 5.63 -16.63
N SER A 118 -7.45 4.39 -16.19
CA SER A 118 -7.71 3.96 -14.81
C SER A 118 -6.59 4.33 -13.84
N PHE A 119 -5.38 4.60 -14.35
CA PHE A 119 -4.19 4.84 -13.54
C PHE A 119 -4.35 6.00 -12.56
N THR A 120 -4.86 7.14 -13.01
CA THR A 120 -5.01 8.33 -12.16
C THR A 120 -5.94 8.07 -10.98
N ARG A 121 -7.04 7.33 -11.21
CA ARG A 121 -7.97 6.94 -10.14
C ARG A 121 -7.30 5.99 -9.16
N PHE A 122 -6.63 4.95 -9.65
CA PHE A 122 -5.92 3.96 -8.83
C PHE A 122 -4.83 4.63 -7.98
N ARG A 123 -3.94 5.42 -8.61
CA ARG A 123 -2.90 6.18 -7.91
C ARG A 123 -3.48 7.11 -6.83
N ASN A 124 -4.51 7.89 -7.17
CA ASN A 124 -5.10 8.84 -6.23
C ASN A 124 -5.76 8.14 -5.06
N TRP A 125 -6.36 6.97 -5.28
CA TRP A 125 -6.95 6.18 -4.21
C TRP A 125 -5.87 5.69 -3.23
N LEU A 126 -4.78 5.10 -3.74
CA LEU A 126 -3.62 4.72 -2.95
C LEU A 126 -3.04 5.91 -2.19
N MET A 127 -2.77 7.02 -2.88
CA MET A 127 -2.18 8.21 -2.24
C MET A 127 -3.06 8.76 -1.13
N LEU A 128 -4.36 8.89 -1.36
CA LEU A 128 -5.28 9.40 -0.35
C LEU A 128 -5.39 8.48 0.86
N ALA A 129 -5.51 7.16 0.64
CA ALA A 129 -5.54 6.18 1.72
C ALA A 129 -4.24 6.22 2.54
N ASN A 130 -3.09 6.31 1.88
CA ASN A 130 -1.79 6.41 2.56
C ASN A 130 -1.63 7.73 3.33
N VAL A 131 -2.14 8.86 2.81
CA VAL A 131 -2.14 10.14 3.55
C VAL A 131 -3.03 10.05 4.79
N ILE A 132 -4.23 9.48 4.68
CA ILE A 132 -5.12 9.27 5.84
C ILE A 132 -4.44 8.35 6.86
N GLY A 133 -3.81 7.26 6.40
CA GLY A 133 -3.07 6.34 7.26
C GLY A 133 -1.89 7.01 7.98
N LEU A 134 -1.13 7.86 7.27
CA LEU A 134 -0.05 8.64 7.88
C LEU A 134 -0.57 9.56 9.00
N VAL A 135 -1.69 10.22 8.78
CA VAL A 135 -2.37 11.02 9.83
C VAL A 135 -2.75 10.11 11.02
N GLY A 136 -3.28 8.92 10.75
CA GLY A 136 -3.59 7.92 11.77
C GLY A 136 -2.37 7.54 12.61
N PHE A 137 -1.22 7.27 11.98
CA PHE A 137 0.02 6.91 12.69
C PHE A 137 0.54 8.02 13.60
N VAL A 138 0.34 9.27 13.21
CA VAL A 138 0.75 10.42 14.04
C VAL A 138 -0.22 10.64 15.21
N LEU A 139 -1.53 10.49 14.97
CA LEU A 139 -2.55 10.75 15.98
C LEU A 139 -2.75 9.58 16.95
N ILE A 140 -2.62 8.35 16.46
CA ILE A 140 -2.89 7.12 17.22
C ILE A 140 -1.73 6.13 16.99
N PRO A 141 -0.50 6.47 17.40
CA PRO A 141 0.62 5.54 17.29
C PRO A 141 0.27 4.26 18.06
N THR A 142 0.43 3.10 17.43
CA THR A 142 0.01 1.82 18.00
C THR A 142 1.12 0.79 17.83
N ALA A 143 1.49 0.15 18.92
CA ALA A 143 2.51 -0.91 18.91
C ALA A 143 1.91 -2.22 18.34
N PRO A 144 2.63 -2.94 17.49
CA PRO A 144 2.17 -4.20 16.91
C PRO A 144 2.16 -5.36 17.94
N PRO A 145 1.40 -6.44 17.67
CA PRO A 145 1.33 -7.62 18.56
C PRO A 145 2.68 -8.18 18.97
N ARG A 146 3.67 -8.26 18.06
CA ARG A 146 5.01 -8.80 18.34
C ARG A 146 5.76 -8.10 19.48
N MET A 147 5.34 -6.90 19.86
CA MET A 147 5.94 -6.16 20.99
C MET A 147 5.38 -6.60 22.35
N PHE A 148 4.50 -7.60 22.38
CA PHE A 148 3.89 -8.17 23.58
C PHE A 148 4.18 -9.67 23.74
N PRO A 149 5.47 -10.10 23.83
CA PRO A 149 5.81 -11.52 23.95
C PRO A 149 5.29 -12.15 25.25
N ASN A 150 5.09 -11.36 26.29
CA ASN A 150 4.48 -11.78 27.55
C ASN A 150 3.00 -12.20 27.40
N LEU A 151 2.35 -11.80 26.32
CA LEU A 151 1.00 -12.24 25.94
C LEU A 151 1.01 -13.39 24.94
N GLY A 152 2.18 -13.98 24.63
CA GLY A 152 2.31 -15.12 23.73
C GLY A 152 2.43 -14.75 22.24
N PHE A 153 2.58 -13.47 21.91
CA PHE A 153 2.87 -13.05 20.53
C PHE A 153 4.35 -13.24 20.19
N LEU A 154 4.61 -13.70 18.97
CA LEU A 154 5.95 -13.94 18.45
C LEU A 154 6.26 -12.95 17.33
N ASP A 155 7.51 -12.52 17.24
CA ASP A 155 8.03 -11.80 16.08
C ASP A 155 8.53 -12.82 15.05
N ILE A 156 7.64 -13.21 14.14
CA ILE A 156 7.93 -14.22 13.13
C ILE A 156 9.02 -13.75 12.17
N GLU A 157 9.08 -12.46 11.86
CA GLU A 157 10.11 -11.92 10.96
C GLU A 157 11.49 -11.97 11.59
N ALA A 158 11.63 -11.60 12.86
CA ALA A 158 12.88 -11.71 13.57
C ALA A 158 13.36 -13.17 13.66
N LEU A 159 12.43 -14.11 13.84
CA LEU A 159 12.77 -15.52 14.03
C LEU A 159 13.16 -16.23 12.73
N PHE A 160 12.58 -15.88 11.59
CA PHE A 160 12.66 -16.68 10.37
C PHE A 160 13.26 -15.98 9.16
N SER A 161 13.16 -14.66 9.04
CA SER A 161 13.71 -13.93 7.89
C SER A 161 15.06 -13.27 8.16
N GLY A 162 15.43 -13.10 9.42
CA GLY A 162 16.57 -12.27 9.81
C GLY A 162 16.45 -10.79 9.41
N LEU A 163 15.35 -10.42 8.75
CA LEU A 163 15.02 -9.05 8.37
C LEU A 163 14.13 -8.48 9.47
N THR A 164 14.71 -7.77 10.40
CA THR A 164 13.97 -7.05 11.44
C THR A 164 13.83 -5.59 11.08
N ALA A 165 12.83 -4.91 11.67
CA ALA A 165 12.74 -3.45 11.61
C ALA A 165 14.03 -2.75 12.12
N SER A 166 14.89 -3.46 12.84
CA SER A 166 16.21 -3.00 13.29
C SER A 166 17.35 -3.32 12.34
N SER A 167 17.15 -4.09 11.27
CA SER A 167 18.20 -4.30 10.25
C SER A 167 18.54 -2.99 9.55
N LYS A 168 19.85 -2.69 9.43
CA LYS A 168 20.41 -1.39 9.00
C LYS A 168 19.95 -0.82 7.64
N GLY A 169 19.13 -1.51 6.86
CA GLY A 169 18.59 -0.99 5.60
C GLY A 169 17.09 -0.80 5.67
N VAL A 170 16.39 -1.76 6.23
CA VAL A 170 14.92 -1.82 6.25
C VAL A 170 14.35 -1.02 7.41
N GLY A 171 14.94 -1.09 8.59
CA GLY A 171 14.55 -0.30 9.76
C GLY A 171 14.63 1.21 9.56
N ALA A 172 15.48 1.64 8.61
CA ALA A 172 15.53 3.04 8.23
C ALA A 172 14.20 3.54 7.58
N PHE A 173 13.38 2.64 7.04
CA PHE A 173 12.12 2.97 6.35
C PHE A 173 10.86 2.52 7.12
N ALA A 174 11.00 1.72 8.16
CA ALA A 174 9.89 1.19 8.93
C ALA A 174 9.64 2.03 10.19
N ASN A 175 8.40 2.45 10.39
CA ASN A 175 7.92 2.96 11.67
C ASN A 175 7.45 1.77 12.53
N PRO A 176 8.12 1.45 13.65
CA PRO A 176 7.76 0.31 14.46
C PRO A 176 6.40 0.44 15.17
N TYR A 177 5.83 1.64 15.24
CA TYR A 177 4.57 1.95 15.91
C TYR A 177 3.44 2.33 14.95
N ALA A 178 3.60 2.02 13.66
CA ALA A 178 2.59 2.27 12.63
C ALA A 178 1.67 1.05 12.44
N ALA A 179 1.10 0.51 13.53
CA ALA A 179 0.20 -0.61 13.40
C ALA A 179 -1.20 -0.16 12.94
N MET A 180 -1.74 0.92 13.49
CA MET A 180 -3.12 1.37 13.20
C MET A 180 -3.15 2.75 12.52
N PRO A 181 -3.85 2.86 11.37
CA PRO A 181 -4.51 1.82 10.57
C PRO A 181 -3.50 1.01 9.74
N SER A 182 -3.77 -0.28 9.45
CA SER A 182 -2.88 -1.09 8.61
C SER A 182 -2.88 -0.64 7.17
N LEU A 183 -1.77 -0.03 6.72
CA LEU A 183 -1.59 0.33 5.30
C LEU A 183 -1.36 -0.90 4.42
N HIS A 184 -0.78 -1.98 4.95
CA HIS A 184 -0.71 -3.25 4.23
C HIS A 184 -2.11 -3.76 3.85
N ALA A 185 -3.06 -3.70 4.80
CA ALA A 185 -4.43 -4.11 4.56
C ALA A 185 -5.15 -3.18 3.58
N ALA A 186 -4.96 -1.86 3.72
CA ALA A 186 -5.54 -0.85 2.85
C ALA A 186 -5.03 -0.97 1.41
N ASP A 187 -3.73 -1.00 1.23
CA ASP A 187 -3.09 -1.07 -0.09
C ASP A 187 -3.40 -2.39 -0.79
N ALA A 188 -3.39 -3.52 -0.05
CA ALA A 188 -3.78 -4.81 -0.61
C ALA A 188 -5.22 -4.80 -1.13
N LEU A 189 -6.15 -4.17 -0.40
CA LEU A 189 -7.55 -4.05 -0.82
C LEU A 189 -7.70 -3.18 -2.07
N ILE A 190 -7.03 -2.03 -2.11
CA ILE A 190 -7.04 -1.12 -3.26
C ILE A 190 -6.42 -1.80 -4.50
N VAL A 191 -5.28 -2.47 -4.34
CA VAL A 191 -4.61 -3.22 -5.42
C VAL A 191 -5.49 -4.36 -5.89
N GLY A 192 -6.03 -5.17 -4.97
CA GLY A 192 -6.90 -6.30 -5.29
C GLY A 192 -8.12 -5.88 -6.12
N ILE A 193 -8.87 -4.87 -5.65
CA ILE A 193 -10.03 -4.33 -6.36
C ILE A 193 -9.61 -3.75 -7.72
N SER A 194 -8.60 -2.90 -7.75
CA SER A 194 -8.19 -2.21 -8.98
C SER A 194 -7.70 -3.19 -10.03
N MET A 195 -6.89 -4.17 -9.65
CA MET A 195 -6.38 -5.19 -10.56
C MET A 195 -7.46 -6.16 -11.02
N ALA A 196 -8.40 -6.57 -10.14
CA ALA A 196 -9.53 -7.39 -10.52
C ALA A 196 -10.45 -6.68 -11.55
N LEU A 197 -10.61 -5.35 -11.45
CA LEU A 197 -11.40 -4.56 -12.40
C LEU A 197 -10.71 -4.44 -13.76
N VAL A 198 -9.38 -4.31 -13.82
CA VAL A 198 -8.65 -4.13 -15.08
C VAL A 198 -8.26 -5.46 -15.75
N CYS A 199 -8.20 -6.56 -15.02
CA CYS A 199 -7.92 -7.88 -15.58
C CYS A 199 -9.10 -8.39 -16.42
N ARG A 200 -8.82 -9.02 -17.56
CA ARG A 200 -9.85 -9.61 -18.43
C ARG A 200 -10.12 -11.07 -18.10
N ARG A 201 -9.09 -11.82 -17.70
CA ARG A 201 -9.17 -13.27 -17.45
C ARG A 201 -9.72 -13.56 -16.05
N LEU A 202 -10.68 -14.48 -15.95
CA LEU A 202 -11.35 -14.83 -14.69
C LEU A 202 -10.35 -15.30 -13.60
N TRP A 203 -9.42 -16.18 -13.96
CA TRP A 203 -8.43 -16.66 -13.02
C TRP A 203 -7.59 -15.53 -12.40
N ALA A 204 -7.23 -14.51 -13.21
CA ALA A 204 -6.49 -13.35 -12.72
C ALA A 204 -7.35 -12.48 -11.78
N LYS A 205 -8.65 -12.33 -12.08
CA LYS A 205 -9.59 -11.65 -11.17
C LYS A 205 -9.68 -12.38 -9.84
N VAL A 206 -9.81 -13.70 -9.86
CA VAL A 206 -9.88 -14.52 -8.64
C VAL A 206 -8.61 -14.37 -7.82
N LEU A 207 -7.42 -14.44 -8.43
CA LEU A 207 -6.15 -14.23 -7.73
C LEU A 207 -6.09 -12.84 -7.06
N TRP A 208 -6.50 -11.79 -7.77
CA TRP A 208 -6.50 -10.44 -7.19
C TRP A 208 -7.58 -10.24 -6.12
N CYS A 209 -8.70 -10.96 -6.18
CA CYS A 209 -9.68 -10.97 -5.10
C CYS A 209 -9.19 -11.74 -3.86
N LEU A 210 -8.34 -12.76 -4.03
CA LEU A 210 -7.73 -13.51 -2.93
C LEU A 210 -6.51 -12.79 -2.31
N TRP A 211 -5.97 -11.79 -3.00
CA TRP A 211 -4.81 -11.04 -2.53
C TRP A 211 -5.04 -10.32 -1.20
N PRO A 212 -6.11 -9.51 -0.99
CA PRO A 212 -6.36 -8.85 0.28
C PRO A 212 -6.49 -9.83 1.46
N PRO A 213 -7.34 -10.90 1.42
CA PRO A 213 -7.40 -11.85 2.53
C PRO A 213 -6.06 -12.52 2.85
N TRP A 214 -5.23 -12.81 1.83
CA TRP A 214 -3.89 -13.36 2.04
C TRP A 214 -2.98 -12.38 2.77
N ILE A 215 -2.98 -11.10 2.39
CA ILE A 215 -2.19 -10.07 3.09
C ILE A 215 -2.69 -9.87 4.53
N TRP A 216 -4.01 -9.82 4.74
CA TRP A 216 -4.55 -9.69 6.10
C TRP A 216 -4.15 -10.86 6.99
N PHE A 217 -4.27 -12.09 6.49
CA PHE A 217 -3.74 -13.25 7.18
C PHE A 217 -2.25 -13.09 7.49
N THR A 218 -1.44 -12.74 6.49
CA THR A 218 0.01 -12.58 6.62
C THR A 218 0.37 -11.57 7.72
N VAL A 219 -0.19 -10.36 7.69
CA VAL A 219 0.19 -9.30 8.64
C VAL A 219 -0.26 -9.58 10.07
N MET A 220 -1.37 -10.30 10.26
CA MET A 220 -1.82 -10.73 11.57
C MET A 220 -0.99 -11.93 12.07
N ALA A 221 -0.83 -12.96 11.25
CA ALA A 221 -0.11 -14.19 11.61
C ALA A 221 1.38 -13.96 11.87
N THR A 222 1.99 -12.95 11.25
CA THR A 222 3.40 -12.57 11.50
C THR A 222 3.58 -11.69 12.75
N GLY A 223 2.48 -11.28 13.40
CA GLY A 223 2.51 -10.44 14.60
C GLY A 223 2.73 -8.95 14.32
N ASN A 224 2.47 -8.51 13.08
CA ASN A 224 2.64 -7.11 12.68
C ASN A 224 1.40 -6.26 12.93
N HIS A 225 0.21 -6.85 12.87
CA HIS A 225 -1.06 -6.14 13.05
C HIS A 225 -2.07 -6.95 13.84
N PHE A 226 -2.93 -6.24 14.57
CA PHE A 226 -4.19 -6.74 15.07
C PHE A 226 -5.25 -6.76 13.96
N TRP A 227 -6.32 -7.57 14.11
CA TRP A 227 -7.41 -7.54 13.13
C TRP A 227 -8.10 -6.17 13.10
N LEU A 228 -8.14 -5.48 14.23
CA LEU A 228 -8.70 -4.13 14.33
C LEU A 228 -7.90 -3.11 13.50
N ASP A 229 -6.57 -3.27 13.42
CA ASP A 229 -5.72 -2.46 12.54
C ASP A 229 -6.08 -2.68 11.06
N CYS A 230 -6.32 -3.95 10.68
CA CYS A 230 -6.75 -4.31 9.32
C CYS A 230 -8.13 -3.73 9.02
N LEU A 231 -9.07 -3.81 9.96
CA LEU A 231 -10.39 -3.19 9.82
C LEU A 231 -10.28 -1.68 9.64
N ALA A 232 -9.45 -1.00 10.44
CA ALA A 232 -9.18 0.42 10.29
C ALA A 232 -8.60 0.74 8.89
N GLY A 233 -7.70 -0.09 8.35
CA GLY A 233 -7.20 0.02 6.98
C GLY A 233 -8.29 -0.13 5.92
N VAL A 234 -9.23 -1.06 6.11
CA VAL A 234 -10.43 -1.19 5.25
C VAL A 234 -11.27 0.08 5.29
N LEU A 235 -11.54 0.61 6.49
CA LEU A 235 -12.34 1.85 6.64
C LEU A 235 -11.66 3.05 5.97
N VAL A 236 -10.34 3.19 6.09
CA VAL A 236 -9.56 4.21 5.36
C VAL A 236 -9.73 4.04 3.85
N THR A 237 -9.64 2.82 3.33
CA THR A 237 -9.84 2.50 1.92
C THR A 237 -11.24 2.91 1.44
N LEU A 238 -12.26 2.54 2.20
CA LEU A 238 -13.66 2.85 1.89
C LEU A 238 -13.96 4.36 1.99
N ALA A 239 -13.37 5.07 2.93
CA ALA A 239 -13.52 6.52 3.07
C ALA A 239 -12.83 7.29 1.91
N ALA A 240 -11.67 6.82 1.46
CA ALA A 240 -10.94 7.44 0.35
C ALA A 240 -11.63 7.28 -1.01
N ALA A 241 -12.31 6.15 -1.25
CA ALA A 241 -12.91 5.81 -2.55
C ALA A 241 -13.91 6.86 -3.06
N PRO A 242 -14.95 7.28 -2.32
CA PRO A 242 -15.94 8.25 -2.80
C PRO A 242 -15.33 9.63 -3.05
N ILE A 243 -14.32 10.02 -2.29
CA ILE A 243 -13.62 11.31 -2.46
C ILE A 243 -12.89 11.33 -3.80
N VAL A 244 -12.15 10.26 -4.11
CA VAL A 244 -11.45 10.11 -5.38
C VAL A 244 -12.42 10.04 -6.54
N ASP A 245 -13.52 9.29 -6.41
CA ASP A 245 -14.53 9.14 -7.46
C ASP A 245 -15.30 10.44 -7.74
N ALA A 246 -15.65 11.19 -6.71
CA ALA A 246 -16.31 12.49 -6.86
C ALA A 246 -15.40 13.47 -7.62
N ARG A 247 -14.13 13.55 -7.23
CA ARG A 247 -13.13 14.41 -7.89
C ARG A 247 -12.86 13.99 -9.33
N PHE A 248 -12.80 12.67 -9.60
CA PHE A 248 -12.59 12.14 -10.94
C PHE A 248 -13.78 12.44 -11.85
N ARG A 249 -15.03 12.29 -11.38
CA ARG A 249 -16.25 12.66 -12.12
C ARG A 249 -16.31 14.15 -12.39
N PHE A 250 -16.01 15.01 -11.42
CA PHE A 250 -15.97 16.46 -11.59
C PHE A 250 -14.97 16.86 -12.67
N TRP A 251 -13.75 16.31 -12.64
CA TRP A 251 -12.71 16.61 -13.63
C TRP A 251 -13.12 16.15 -15.05
N ARG A 252 -13.72 14.96 -15.20
CA ARG A 252 -14.20 14.48 -16.51
C ARG A 252 -15.30 15.35 -17.10
N ARG A 253 -16.20 15.88 -16.28
CA ARG A 253 -17.27 16.78 -16.70
C ARG A 253 -16.75 18.13 -17.17
N ASN A 254 -15.70 18.63 -16.56
CA ASN A 254 -15.13 19.95 -16.83
C ASN A 254 -13.91 19.92 -17.76
N LYS A 255 -13.59 18.76 -18.35
CA LYS A 255 -12.52 18.68 -19.34
C LYS A 255 -12.94 19.43 -20.60
N PRO A 256 -12.19 20.46 -21.05
CA PRO A 256 -12.50 21.18 -22.29
C PRO A 256 -12.55 20.18 -23.45
N ALA A 257 -13.55 20.34 -24.33
CA ALA A 257 -13.67 19.52 -25.51
C ALA A 257 -12.36 19.64 -26.33
N GLN A 258 -11.75 18.51 -26.63
CA GLN A 258 -10.58 18.52 -27.52
C GLN A 258 -11.02 19.06 -28.88
N PRO A 259 -10.30 20.00 -29.50
CA PRO A 259 -10.61 20.47 -30.83
C PRO A 259 -10.62 19.25 -31.77
N LYS A 260 -11.76 19.07 -32.48
CA LYS A 260 -11.86 18.04 -33.51
C LYS A 260 -10.80 18.33 -34.54
N THR A 261 -9.82 17.44 -34.69
CA THR A 261 -8.84 17.51 -35.77
C THR A 261 -9.62 17.38 -37.08
N VAL A 262 -9.78 18.49 -37.78
CA VAL A 262 -10.37 18.48 -39.12
C VAL A 262 -9.34 17.83 -40.05
N VAL A 263 -9.62 16.59 -40.41
CA VAL A 263 -8.87 15.91 -41.46
C VAL A 263 -9.31 16.55 -42.80
N VAL A 264 -8.58 17.52 -43.29
CA VAL A 264 -8.72 18.00 -44.68
C VAL A 264 -8.25 16.83 -45.54
N ARG A 265 -9.18 16.21 -46.27
CA ARG A 265 -8.88 15.25 -47.34
C ARG A 265 -8.62 16.09 -48.58
N ASP A 266 -7.39 16.11 -49.04
CA ASP A 266 -7.00 16.52 -50.37
C ASP A 266 -7.36 15.43 -51.38
#